data_9be57cebf796251b24b2746e790aeab6
#
_entry.id   9be57cebf796251b24b2746e790aeab6
#
_cell.length_a   1.000
_cell.length_b   1.000
_cell.length_c   1.000
_cell.angle_alpha   90.00
_cell.angle_beta   90.00
_cell.angle_gamma   90.00
#
_symmetry.space_group_name_H-M   'P 1'
#
loop_
_entity.id
_entity.type
_entity.pdbx_description
1 polymer ?
#
loop_
_entity_poly.entity_id
_entity_poly.type
_entity_poly.pdbx_seq_one_letter_code
_entity_poly.pdbx_strand_id
1 'polypeptide(L)'
;MYKFNDVVEAIEQNNLPQLKKIYTTQPSLFFEDYKDVLESALHSMAAFGNPEMLDWLYSKVKFDIDLSDKGYLSPLGEAAGYGNIATVQWLLSHNAKGDGKDTDLLSPLMCAVKEGDTDIVKLLIEHNANVNRMHLKLGTLPLDYAKPFKEIEQLLKSKGAKALSQLPDWVDNPIEGVGILTYITVQLGKIFPLDIENSGDVAIKMVQGSKIKRRVLFTFGLYALQQPMIELCLVLPEYWNFYNIKGANLFPVHFLKEAIALIQSGKSIKEGDYLLLDTPPFNTLTAPEGLAGFYISDVTWNKTQEEEEDEEPEEDTDDEVTILSLIPIKKTKKGFTPLDKEKARNAGWAKLTLNV
;
A
#
# COMPACT_ATOMS: atom_id res chain seq x y z
N MET A 1 -37.65 -11.19 15.54
CA MET A 1 -36.20 -11.13 15.54
C MET A 1 -35.83 -10.49 14.21
N TYR A 2 -35.12 -9.37 14.22
CA TYR A 2 -34.71 -8.67 13.02
C TYR A 2 -33.55 -9.40 12.32
N LYS A 3 -33.44 -9.22 11.02
CA LYS A 3 -32.33 -9.71 10.18
C LYS A 3 -31.55 -8.52 9.64
N PHE A 4 -30.34 -8.75 9.10
CA PHE A 4 -29.53 -7.70 8.49
C PHE A 4 -30.27 -7.00 7.33
N ASN A 5 -31.04 -7.75 6.53
CA ASN A 5 -31.86 -7.17 5.47
C ASN A 5 -32.87 -6.13 5.99
N ASP A 6 -33.39 -6.26 7.22
CA ASP A 6 -34.28 -5.24 7.80
C ASP A 6 -33.52 -3.93 8.08
N VAL A 7 -32.21 -4.04 8.38
CA VAL A 7 -31.32 -2.88 8.54
C VAL A 7 -31.11 -2.21 7.19
N VAL A 8 -30.75 -2.98 6.15
CA VAL A 8 -30.52 -2.47 4.80
C VAL A 8 -31.80 -1.81 4.26
N GLU A 9 -32.94 -2.47 4.37
CA GLU A 9 -34.23 -1.91 3.92
C GLU A 9 -34.56 -0.58 4.64
N ALA A 10 -34.31 -0.50 5.96
CA ALA A 10 -34.53 0.73 6.70
C ALA A 10 -33.57 1.86 6.27
N ILE A 11 -32.34 1.52 5.85
CA ILE A 11 -31.36 2.49 5.30
C ILE A 11 -31.86 2.99 3.94
N GLU A 12 -32.19 2.10 3.02
CA GLU A 12 -32.66 2.44 1.66
C GLU A 12 -33.93 3.27 1.69
N GLN A 13 -34.84 2.99 2.65
CA GLN A 13 -36.06 3.77 2.87
C GLN A 13 -35.84 5.09 3.63
N ASN A 14 -34.60 5.42 3.97
CA ASN A 14 -34.25 6.58 4.80
C ASN A 14 -35.03 6.62 6.13
N ASN A 15 -35.24 5.45 6.75
CA ASN A 15 -36.08 5.28 7.96
C ASN A 15 -35.22 5.20 9.24
N LEU A 16 -34.67 6.34 9.66
CA LEU A 16 -33.88 6.43 10.89
C LEU A 16 -34.63 5.99 12.14
N PRO A 17 -35.95 6.28 12.31
CA PRO A 17 -36.74 5.73 13.44
C PRO A 17 -36.73 4.19 13.49
N GLN A 18 -36.86 3.53 12.34
CA GLN A 18 -36.81 2.07 12.27
C GLN A 18 -35.41 1.54 12.58
N LEU A 19 -34.36 2.18 12.07
CA LEU A 19 -32.97 1.84 12.43
C LEU A 19 -32.74 1.94 13.94
N LYS A 20 -33.20 3.01 14.58
CA LYS A 20 -33.11 3.19 16.04
C LYS A 20 -33.83 2.09 16.79
N LYS A 21 -34.99 1.66 16.31
CA LYS A 21 -35.79 0.55 16.91
C LYS A 21 -35.05 -0.78 16.78
N ILE A 22 -34.51 -1.08 15.59
CA ILE A 22 -33.71 -2.31 15.35
C ILE A 22 -32.49 -2.33 16.26
N TYR A 23 -31.76 -1.22 16.34
CA TYR A 23 -30.55 -1.09 17.17
C TYR A 23 -30.88 -1.30 18.66
N THR A 24 -31.97 -0.73 19.17
CA THR A 24 -32.38 -0.89 20.57
C THR A 24 -32.73 -2.35 20.91
N THR A 25 -33.25 -3.08 19.91
CA THR A 25 -33.71 -4.48 20.09
C THR A 25 -32.57 -5.46 19.87
N GLN A 26 -31.70 -5.20 18.90
CA GLN A 26 -30.65 -6.11 18.44
C GLN A 26 -29.40 -5.31 17.91
N PRO A 27 -28.65 -4.67 18.82
CA PRO A 27 -27.52 -3.83 18.42
C PRO A 27 -26.43 -4.61 17.67
N SER A 28 -26.27 -5.90 17.92
CA SER A 28 -25.28 -6.75 17.23
C SER A 28 -25.44 -6.76 15.72
N LEU A 29 -26.67 -6.59 15.19
CA LEU A 29 -26.92 -6.48 13.75
C LEU A 29 -26.17 -5.34 13.02
N PHE A 30 -25.59 -4.40 13.76
CA PHE A 30 -24.84 -3.28 13.16
C PHE A 30 -23.31 -3.51 13.17
N PHE A 31 -22.84 -4.49 13.95
CA PHE A 31 -21.42 -4.67 14.27
C PHE A 31 -20.94 -6.10 14.13
N GLU A 32 -21.84 -7.07 13.95
CA GLU A 32 -21.43 -8.45 13.72
C GLU A 32 -20.71 -8.56 12.38
N ASP A 33 -19.64 -9.34 12.41
CA ASP A 33 -18.94 -9.80 11.23
C ASP A 33 -19.87 -10.80 10.52
N TYR A 34 -20.74 -10.28 9.66
CA TYR A 34 -21.68 -11.12 8.90
C TYR A 34 -20.87 -11.95 7.93
N LYS A 35 -20.49 -13.17 8.38
CA LYS A 35 -19.69 -14.12 7.62
C LYS A 35 -20.25 -14.41 6.22
N ASP A 36 -21.52 -14.15 6.02
CA ASP A 36 -22.26 -14.48 4.79
C ASP A 36 -22.71 -13.23 4.00
N VAL A 37 -22.49 -12.02 4.53
CA VAL A 37 -22.85 -10.76 3.85
C VAL A 37 -21.57 -9.99 3.51
N LEU A 38 -21.49 -9.50 2.29
CA LEU A 38 -20.32 -8.76 1.79
C LEU A 38 -20.16 -7.39 2.46
N GLU A 39 -21.23 -6.85 3.03
CA GLU A 39 -21.34 -5.49 3.54
C GLU A 39 -21.60 -5.44 5.04
N SER A 40 -21.21 -4.36 5.69
CA SER A 40 -21.66 -3.98 7.02
C SER A 40 -22.73 -2.89 6.94
N ALA A 41 -23.43 -2.61 8.07
CA ALA A 41 -24.38 -1.50 8.13
C ALA A 41 -23.72 -0.15 7.76
N LEU A 42 -22.42 0.01 8.04
CA LEU A 42 -21.67 1.21 7.65
C LEU A 42 -21.55 1.34 6.13
N HIS A 43 -21.25 0.24 5.40
CA HIS A 43 -21.17 0.26 3.94
C HIS A 43 -22.52 0.54 3.32
N SER A 44 -23.59 -0.12 3.79
CA SER A 44 -24.96 0.17 3.34
C SER A 44 -25.35 1.64 3.60
N MET A 45 -24.99 2.20 4.77
CA MET A 45 -25.24 3.62 5.07
C MET A 45 -24.40 4.54 4.19
N ALA A 46 -23.19 4.14 3.83
CA ALA A 46 -22.34 4.89 2.93
C ALA A 46 -22.91 4.95 1.51
N ALA A 47 -23.42 3.83 1.01
CA ALA A 47 -24.04 3.72 -0.30
C ALA A 47 -25.41 4.44 -0.38
N PHE A 48 -26.32 4.11 0.52
CA PHE A 48 -27.75 4.44 0.40
C PHE A 48 -28.26 5.38 1.51
N GLY A 49 -27.52 5.56 2.60
CA GLY A 49 -27.91 6.37 3.73
C GLY A 49 -27.62 7.86 3.54
N ASN A 50 -27.57 8.57 4.65
CA ASN A 50 -27.28 9.99 4.70
C ASN A 50 -26.43 10.35 5.94
N PRO A 51 -25.89 11.59 6.01
CA PRO A 51 -25.09 12.04 7.15
C PRO A 51 -25.79 11.91 8.51
N GLU A 52 -27.12 12.10 8.60
CA GLU A 52 -27.86 11.97 9.86
C GLU A 52 -27.83 10.54 10.39
N MET A 53 -27.93 9.54 9.52
CA MET A 53 -27.80 8.12 9.90
C MET A 53 -26.39 7.79 10.37
N LEU A 54 -25.38 8.30 9.65
CA LEU A 54 -23.98 8.12 10.01
C LEU A 54 -23.65 8.80 11.35
N ASP A 55 -24.07 10.04 11.56
CA ASP A 55 -23.92 10.76 12.82
C ASP A 55 -24.57 9.99 13.97
N TRP A 56 -25.77 9.49 13.75
CA TRP A 56 -26.47 8.71 14.75
C TRP A 56 -25.68 7.44 15.09
N LEU A 57 -25.26 6.64 14.10
CA LEU A 57 -24.52 5.41 14.35
C LEU A 57 -23.18 5.71 15.03
N TYR A 58 -22.42 6.70 14.55
CA TYR A 58 -21.13 7.12 15.09
C TYR A 58 -21.23 7.65 16.53
N SER A 59 -22.40 8.23 16.91
CA SER A 59 -22.67 8.61 18.30
C SER A 59 -22.85 7.42 19.24
N LYS A 60 -23.21 6.25 18.71
CA LYS A 60 -23.44 5.02 19.51
C LYS A 60 -22.17 4.21 19.66
N VAL A 61 -21.41 4.08 18.58
CA VAL A 61 -20.18 3.30 18.54
C VAL A 61 -19.15 4.00 17.66
N LYS A 62 -17.92 4.08 18.15
CA LYS A 62 -16.78 4.49 17.33
C LYS A 62 -16.30 3.27 16.55
N PHE A 63 -16.56 3.28 15.26
CA PHE A 63 -16.12 2.24 14.33
C PHE A 63 -14.92 2.70 13.53
N ASP A 64 -14.20 1.76 12.94
CA ASP A 64 -13.17 2.05 11.95
C ASP A 64 -13.83 2.59 10.67
N ILE A 65 -13.62 3.90 10.40
CA ILE A 65 -14.27 4.60 9.29
C ILE A 65 -13.77 4.11 7.92
N ASP A 66 -12.62 3.46 7.90
CA ASP A 66 -12.01 2.86 6.73
C ASP A 66 -12.17 1.32 6.71
N LEU A 67 -13.13 0.77 7.45
CA LEU A 67 -13.39 -0.67 7.46
C LEU A 67 -13.63 -1.18 6.04
N SER A 68 -12.79 -2.08 5.55
CA SER A 68 -13.02 -2.72 4.24
C SER A 68 -14.04 -3.85 4.40
N ASP A 69 -14.96 -3.94 3.46
CA ASP A 69 -15.88 -5.06 3.34
C ASP A 69 -15.18 -6.32 2.77
N LYS A 70 -15.94 -7.40 2.55
CA LYS A 70 -15.42 -8.62 1.90
C LYS A 70 -15.17 -8.46 0.39
N GLY A 71 -15.74 -7.43 -0.23
CA GLY A 71 -15.47 -7.00 -1.59
C GLY A 71 -14.18 -6.17 -1.70
N TYR A 72 -13.53 -5.91 -0.56
CA TYR A 72 -12.34 -5.06 -0.47
C TYR A 72 -12.61 -3.63 -0.95
N LEU A 73 -13.73 -3.07 -0.50
CA LEU A 73 -14.07 -1.66 -0.62
C LEU A 73 -14.20 -1.02 0.75
N SER A 74 -13.83 0.25 0.85
CA SER A 74 -14.09 1.08 2.03
C SER A 74 -15.47 1.73 1.96
N PRO A 75 -16.06 2.19 3.09
CA PRO A 75 -17.29 2.97 3.07
C PRO A 75 -17.20 4.19 2.13
N LEU A 76 -16.04 4.83 2.06
CA LEU A 76 -15.81 5.94 1.11
C LEU A 76 -15.85 5.46 -0.34
N GLY A 77 -15.36 4.24 -0.63
CA GLY A 77 -15.44 3.61 -1.94
C GLY A 77 -16.90 3.31 -2.33
N GLU A 78 -17.68 2.78 -1.40
CA GLU A 78 -19.11 2.53 -1.58
C GLU A 78 -19.88 3.84 -1.85
N ALA A 79 -19.70 4.86 -0.98
CA ALA A 79 -20.35 6.15 -1.17
C ALA A 79 -20.00 6.79 -2.54
N ALA A 80 -18.75 6.67 -2.97
CA ALA A 80 -18.28 7.18 -4.25
C ALA A 80 -18.84 6.39 -5.44
N GLY A 81 -18.95 5.07 -5.31
CA GLY A 81 -19.50 4.18 -6.33
C GLY A 81 -21.02 4.32 -6.51
N TYR A 82 -21.74 4.73 -5.48
CA TYR A 82 -23.18 4.98 -5.53
C TYR A 82 -23.55 6.45 -5.73
N GLY A 83 -22.57 7.33 -5.93
CA GLY A 83 -22.82 8.76 -6.19
C GLY A 83 -23.35 9.54 -4.97
N ASN A 84 -23.15 9.02 -3.76
CA ASN A 84 -23.66 9.64 -2.52
C ASN A 84 -22.70 10.73 -2.02
N ILE A 85 -22.72 11.89 -2.70
CA ILE A 85 -21.81 13.01 -2.40
C ILE A 85 -21.91 13.50 -0.95
N ALA A 86 -23.11 13.50 -0.37
CA ALA A 86 -23.31 13.95 1.01
C ALA A 86 -22.56 13.03 2.01
N THR A 87 -22.62 11.74 1.75
CA THR A 87 -21.90 10.76 2.56
C THR A 87 -20.40 10.78 2.31
N VAL A 88 -19.97 10.99 1.05
CA VAL A 88 -18.55 11.23 0.72
C VAL A 88 -18.00 12.39 1.53
N GLN A 89 -18.70 13.54 1.57
CA GLN A 89 -18.30 14.70 2.34
C GLN A 89 -18.24 14.40 3.84
N TRP A 90 -19.23 13.68 4.36
CA TRP A 90 -19.27 13.30 5.77
C TRP A 90 -18.07 12.41 6.14
N LEU A 91 -17.79 11.37 5.36
CA LEU A 91 -16.67 10.44 5.58
C LEU A 91 -15.32 11.17 5.54
N LEU A 92 -15.11 12.02 4.55
CA LEU A 92 -13.88 12.81 4.44
C LEU A 92 -13.71 13.79 5.60
N SER A 93 -14.80 14.45 6.07
CA SER A 93 -14.77 15.33 7.24
C SER A 93 -14.47 14.59 8.55
N HIS A 94 -14.71 13.27 8.60
CA HIS A 94 -14.40 12.38 9.70
C HIS A 94 -13.06 11.64 9.53
N ASN A 95 -12.20 12.14 8.64
CA ASN A 95 -10.85 11.63 8.37
C ASN A 95 -10.81 10.24 7.70
N ALA A 96 -11.83 9.86 6.94
CA ALA A 96 -11.71 8.72 6.04
C ALA A 96 -10.55 8.95 5.04
N LYS A 97 -9.80 7.89 4.76
CA LYS A 97 -8.68 7.95 3.83
C LYS A 97 -9.17 8.09 2.40
N GLY A 98 -8.75 9.15 1.71
CA GLY A 98 -9.13 9.42 0.32
C GLY A 98 -8.84 8.28 -0.66
N ASP A 99 -7.86 7.44 -0.35
CA ASP A 99 -7.50 6.26 -1.13
C ASP A 99 -8.07 4.94 -0.59
N GLY A 100 -8.80 4.96 0.54
CA GLY A 100 -9.21 3.75 1.25
C GLY A 100 -8.04 3.05 1.93
N LYS A 101 -8.18 1.76 2.22
CA LYS A 101 -7.08 0.91 2.71
C LYS A 101 -6.23 0.41 1.55
N ASP A 102 -4.99 0.11 1.87
CA ASP A 102 -4.04 -0.44 0.89
C ASP A 102 -4.46 -1.82 0.37
N THR A 103 -5.29 -2.53 1.12
CA THR A 103 -5.86 -3.83 0.75
C THR A 103 -7.10 -3.73 -0.12
N ASP A 104 -7.68 -2.53 -0.26
CA ASP A 104 -8.87 -2.34 -1.09
C ASP A 104 -8.55 -2.54 -2.56
N LEU A 105 -9.37 -3.31 -3.27
CA LEU A 105 -9.18 -3.60 -4.69
C LEU A 105 -9.28 -2.34 -5.55
N LEU A 106 -10.24 -1.49 -5.25
CA LEU A 106 -10.51 -0.22 -5.91
C LEU A 106 -10.30 0.93 -4.92
N SER A 107 -9.76 2.04 -5.40
CA SER A 107 -9.82 3.27 -4.62
C SER A 107 -11.19 3.95 -4.75
N PRO A 108 -11.59 4.77 -3.76
CA PRO A 108 -12.78 5.61 -3.87
C PRO A 108 -12.79 6.44 -5.16
N LEU A 109 -11.63 6.97 -5.58
CA LEU A 109 -11.49 7.68 -6.84
C LEU A 109 -11.83 6.80 -8.05
N MET A 110 -11.37 5.54 -8.08
CA MET A 110 -11.74 4.62 -9.17
C MET A 110 -13.24 4.33 -9.20
N CYS A 111 -13.88 4.21 -8.02
CA CYS A 111 -15.32 4.02 -7.92
C CYS A 111 -16.05 5.22 -8.54
N ALA A 112 -15.73 6.45 -8.12
CA ALA A 112 -16.34 7.66 -8.68
C ALA A 112 -16.10 7.83 -10.19
N VAL A 113 -14.88 7.50 -10.66
CA VAL A 113 -14.56 7.59 -12.11
C VAL A 113 -15.35 6.58 -12.92
N LYS A 114 -15.54 5.37 -12.43
CA LYS A 114 -16.34 4.32 -13.11
C LYS A 114 -17.80 4.73 -13.27
N GLU A 115 -18.35 5.42 -12.28
CA GLU A 115 -19.73 5.92 -12.33
C GLU A 115 -19.85 7.23 -13.12
N GLY A 116 -18.75 7.93 -13.37
CA GLY A 116 -18.75 9.19 -14.10
C GLY A 116 -19.16 10.40 -13.26
N ASP A 117 -19.06 10.31 -11.94
CA ASP A 117 -19.42 11.41 -11.03
C ASP A 117 -18.28 12.42 -10.91
N THR A 118 -18.37 13.47 -11.72
CA THR A 118 -17.35 14.52 -11.78
C THR A 118 -17.18 15.27 -10.47
N ASP A 119 -18.25 15.49 -9.71
CA ASP A 119 -18.19 16.27 -8.47
C ASP A 119 -17.53 15.47 -7.35
N ILE A 120 -17.83 14.18 -7.25
CA ILE A 120 -17.14 13.29 -6.31
C ILE A 120 -15.66 13.12 -6.71
N VAL A 121 -15.37 12.99 -8.01
CA VAL A 121 -13.96 12.93 -8.50
C VAL A 121 -13.20 14.19 -8.09
N LYS A 122 -13.75 15.39 -8.28
CA LYS A 122 -13.14 16.65 -7.84
C LYS A 122 -12.88 16.66 -6.34
N LEU A 123 -13.91 16.31 -5.58
CA LEU A 123 -13.85 16.28 -4.10
C LEU A 123 -12.77 15.34 -3.58
N LEU A 124 -12.68 14.13 -4.13
CA LEU A 124 -11.65 13.15 -3.73
C LEU A 124 -10.23 13.65 -4.07
N ILE A 125 -10.04 14.25 -5.25
CA ILE A 125 -8.75 14.84 -5.65
C ILE A 125 -8.36 16.00 -4.72
N GLU A 126 -9.29 16.85 -4.33
CA GLU A 126 -9.08 17.94 -3.36
C GLU A 126 -8.65 17.41 -1.99
N HIS A 127 -9.11 16.20 -1.62
CA HIS A 127 -8.70 15.49 -0.42
C HIS A 127 -7.51 14.55 -0.63
N ASN A 128 -6.69 14.83 -1.66
CA ASN A 128 -5.42 14.16 -1.97
C ASN A 128 -5.55 12.68 -2.34
N ALA A 129 -6.66 12.25 -2.95
CA ALA A 129 -6.75 10.92 -3.55
C ALA A 129 -5.67 10.76 -4.64
N ASN A 130 -5.00 9.62 -4.65
CA ASN A 130 -3.94 9.32 -5.61
C ASN A 130 -4.53 9.00 -6.98
N VAL A 131 -4.35 9.92 -7.93
CA VAL A 131 -4.83 9.78 -9.32
C VAL A 131 -4.17 8.62 -10.10
N ASN A 132 -3.13 8.04 -9.54
CA ASN A 132 -2.39 6.90 -10.11
C ASN A 132 -2.44 5.65 -9.24
N ARG A 133 -3.36 5.58 -8.26
CA ARG A 133 -3.52 4.35 -7.48
C ARG A 133 -4.01 3.21 -8.37
N MET A 134 -3.29 2.10 -8.33
CA MET A 134 -3.55 0.95 -9.20
C MET A 134 -4.62 0.03 -8.59
N HIS A 135 -5.51 -0.50 -9.42
CA HIS A 135 -6.41 -1.59 -9.05
C HIS A 135 -5.60 -2.85 -8.71
N LEU A 136 -5.72 -3.37 -7.48
CA LEU A 136 -4.83 -4.43 -6.97
C LEU A 136 -4.83 -5.72 -7.81
N LYS A 137 -5.97 -6.07 -8.39
CA LYS A 137 -6.09 -7.30 -9.17
C LYS A 137 -5.83 -7.11 -10.66
N LEU A 138 -6.33 -6.02 -11.24
CA LEU A 138 -6.31 -5.80 -12.70
C LEU A 138 -5.11 -4.97 -13.16
N GLY A 139 -4.50 -4.18 -12.26
CA GLY A 139 -3.41 -3.28 -12.60
C GLY A 139 -3.82 -2.02 -13.36
N THR A 140 -5.11 -1.81 -13.57
CA THR A 140 -5.65 -0.60 -14.20
C THR A 140 -5.55 0.61 -13.28
N LEU A 141 -5.53 1.79 -13.87
CA LEU A 141 -5.44 3.08 -13.19
C LEU A 141 -6.75 3.87 -13.34
N PRO A 142 -7.02 4.89 -12.51
CA PRO A 142 -8.23 5.70 -12.63
C PRO A 142 -8.47 6.23 -14.05
N LEU A 143 -7.42 6.68 -14.76
CA LEU A 143 -7.55 7.20 -16.11
C LEU A 143 -8.03 6.16 -17.13
N ASP A 144 -7.79 4.85 -16.90
CA ASP A 144 -8.25 3.78 -17.79
C ASP A 144 -9.78 3.65 -17.79
N TYR A 145 -10.43 4.00 -16.67
CA TYR A 145 -11.89 4.01 -16.53
C TYR A 145 -12.53 5.31 -17.02
N ALA A 146 -11.76 6.40 -17.13
CA ALA A 146 -12.26 7.73 -17.48
C ALA A 146 -12.60 7.90 -18.96
N LYS A 147 -12.24 6.96 -19.85
CA LYS A 147 -12.42 7.07 -21.30
C LYS A 147 -13.84 7.49 -21.77
N PRO A 148 -14.94 7.01 -21.12
CA PRO A 148 -16.29 7.46 -21.48
C PRO A 148 -16.62 8.89 -21.04
N PHE A 149 -15.86 9.46 -20.08
CA PHE A 149 -16.17 10.70 -19.38
C PHE A 149 -15.10 11.77 -19.66
N LYS A 150 -15.29 12.55 -20.74
CA LYS A 150 -14.28 13.51 -21.22
C LYS A 150 -13.84 14.54 -20.19
N GLU A 151 -14.77 15.06 -19.36
CA GLU A 151 -14.44 16.04 -18.33
C GLU A 151 -13.54 15.41 -17.25
N ILE A 152 -13.90 14.21 -16.78
CA ILE A 152 -13.10 13.46 -15.80
C ILE A 152 -11.73 13.09 -16.39
N GLU A 153 -11.68 12.65 -17.64
CA GLU A 153 -10.44 12.33 -18.34
C GLU A 153 -9.50 13.53 -18.39
N GLN A 154 -10.03 14.72 -18.76
CA GLN A 154 -9.24 15.95 -18.80
C GLN A 154 -8.77 16.37 -17.40
N LEU A 155 -9.65 16.28 -16.40
CA LEU A 155 -9.32 16.60 -15.02
C LEU A 155 -8.18 15.70 -14.50
N LEU A 156 -8.32 14.39 -14.67
CA LEU A 156 -7.30 13.42 -14.24
C LEU A 156 -5.95 13.67 -14.94
N LYS A 157 -5.95 13.91 -16.26
CA LYS A 157 -4.74 14.27 -17.01
C LYS A 157 -4.10 15.54 -16.48
N SER A 158 -4.87 16.56 -16.15
CA SER A 158 -4.38 17.82 -15.57
C SER A 158 -3.70 17.63 -14.21
N LYS A 159 -4.05 16.56 -13.50
CA LYS A 159 -3.46 16.17 -12.21
C LYS A 159 -2.33 15.12 -12.33
N GLY A 160 -1.87 14.85 -13.54
CA GLY A 160 -0.76 13.93 -13.81
C GLY A 160 -1.16 12.45 -13.80
N ALA A 161 -2.46 12.16 -13.97
CA ALA A 161 -2.89 10.76 -14.10
C ALA A 161 -2.35 10.14 -15.39
N LYS A 162 -1.97 8.86 -15.30
CA LYS A 162 -1.49 8.04 -16.42
C LYS A 162 -2.46 6.89 -16.67
N ALA A 163 -2.53 6.47 -17.92
CA ALA A 163 -3.20 5.23 -18.30
C ALA A 163 -2.21 4.06 -18.27
N LEU A 164 -2.69 2.85 -18.07
CA LEU A 164 -1.86 1.64 -18.09
C LEU A 164 -1.07 1.51 -19.39
N SER A 165 -1.68 1.86 -20.53
CA SER A 165 -1.02 1.85 -21.85
C SER A 165 0.12 2.87 -22.01
N GLN A 166 0.27 3.82 -21.10
CA GLN A 166 1.35 4.82 -21.09
C GLN A 166 2.51 4.42 -20.17
N LEU A 167 2.38 3.29 -19.48
CA LEU A 167 3.41 2.82 -18.57
C LEU A 167 4.39 1.90 -19.31
N PRO A 168 5.66 1.92 -18.91
CA PRO A 168 6.65 1.03 -19.51
C PRO A 168 6.20 -0.42 -19.41
N ASP A 169 6.15 -1.10 -20.53
CA ASP A 169 5.98 -2.55 -20.59
C ASP A 169 7.34 -3.17 -20.90
N TRP A 170 8.04 -3.61 -19.86
CA TRP A 170 9.36 -4.22 -20.00
C TRP A 170 9.30 -5.68 -20.51
N VAL A 171 8.12 -6.28 -20.59
CA VAL A 171 7.93 -7.62 -21.17
C VAL A 171 8.06 -7.53 -22.70
N ASP A 172 7.34 -6.57 -23.32
CA ASP A 172 7.37 -6.35 -24.75
C ASP A 172 8.53 -5.41 -25.19
N ASN A 173 9.03 -4.58 -24.28
CA ASN A 173 10.13 -3.65 -24.48
C ASN A 173 11.24 -3.90 -23.45
N PRO A 174 12.09 -4.90 -23.65
CA PRO A 174 13.16 -5.25 -22.71
C PRO A 174 14.09 -4.06 -22.44
N ILE A 175 14.33 -3.81 -21.17
CA ILE A 175 15.29 -2.81 -20.68
C ILE A 175 16.46 -3.53 -20.02
N GLU A 176 17.58 -2.84 -19.88
CA GLU A 176 18.71 -3.34 -19.09
C GLU A 176 18.24 -3.66 -17.67
N GLY A 177 18.68 -4.81 -17.11
CA GLY A 177 18.24 -5.28 -15.80
C GLY A 177 16.82 -5.89 -15.76
N VAL A 178 16.19 -6.14 -16.91
CA VAL A 178 14.83 -6.74 -16.97
C VAL A 178 14.74 -8.07 -16.21
N GLY A 179 15.82 -8.83 -16.13
CA GLY A 179 15.91 -10.07 -15.34
C GLY A 179 15.60 -9.85 -13.86
N ILE A 180 16.06 -8.74 -13.27
CA ILE A 180 15.78 -8.35 -11.88
C ILE A 180 14.28 -8.12 -11.69
N LEU A 181 13.63 -7.39 -12.61
CA LEU A 181 12.20 -7.13 -12.56
C LEU A 181 11.39 -8.41 -12.70
N THR A 182 11.83 -9.31 -13.58
CA THR A 182 11.21 -10.61 -13.78
C THR A 182 11.34 -11.48 -12.52
N TYR A 183 12.53 -11.59 -11.96
CA TYR A 183 12.79 -12.31 -10.71
C TYR A 183 11.89 -11.78 -9.58
N ILE A 184 11.89 -10.48 -9.33
CA ILE A 184 11.07 -9.85 -8.28
C ILE A 184 9.58 -10.11 -8.54
N THR A 185 9.13 -10.03 -9.78
CA THR A 185 7.72 -10.29 -10.12
C THR A 185 7.32 -11.73 -9.84
N VAL A 186 8.17 -12.69 -10.17
CA VAL A 186 7.92 -14.12 -9.94
C VAL A 186 7.94 -14.43 -8.44
N GLN A 187 8.92 -13.93 -7.70
CA GLN A 187 9.10 -14.25 -6.28
C GLN A 187 8.12 -13.51 -5.36
N LEU A 188 7.92 -12.22 -5.57
CA LEU A 188 7.22 -11.35 -4.64
C LEU A 188 5.84 -10.92 -5.14
N GLY A 189 5.65 -10.79 -6.44
CA GLY A 189 4.39 -10.38 -7.05
C GLY A 189 4.51 -9.16 -7.94
N LYS A 190 3.36 -8.61 -8.34
CA LYS A 190 3.28 -7.55 -9.34
C LYS A 190 3.99 -6.27 -8.90
N ILE A 191 4.88 -5.77 -9.73
CA ILE A 191 5.53 -4.49 -9.51
C ILE A 191 4.57 -3.36 -9.86
N PHE A 192 4.55 -2.32 -9.01
CA PHE A 192 3.81 -1.09 -9.28
C PHE A 192 4.44 -0.41 -10.51
N PRO A 193 3.62 0.00 -11.50
CA PRO A 193 4.16 0.41 -12.79
C PRO A 193 4.88 1.76 -12.77
N LEU A 194 4.63 2.60 -11.78
CA LEU A 194 5.33 3.87 -11.61
C LEU A 194 6.46 3.72 -10.59
N ASP A 195 7.55 4.43 -10.81
CA ASP A 195 8.57 4.58 -9.79
C ASP A 195 8.03 5.40 -8.62
N ILE A 196 8.33 4.97 -7.42
CA ILE A 196 7.96 5.72 -6.20
C ILE A 196 8.81 6.99 -6.12
N GLU A 197 10.08 6.86 -6.48
CA GLU A 197 11.05 7.96 -6.48
C GLU A 197 12.19 7.60 -7.44
N ASN A 198 12.92 8.62 -7.91
CA ASN A 198 14.13 8.45 -8.71
C ASN A 198 15.29 9.23 -8.11
N SER A 199 16.47 8.65 -8.14
CA SER A 199 17.73 9.29 -7.70
C SER A 199 18.79 9.08 -8.78
N GLY A 200 18.84 10.00 -9.74
CA GLY A 200 19.63 9.81 -10.96
C GLY A 200 19.08 8.67 -11.80
N ASP A 201 19.94 7.73 -12.15
CA ASP A 201 19.60 6.54 -12.96
C ASP A 201 19.04 5.38 -12.12
N VAL A 202 18.96 5.55 -10.78
CA VAL A 202 18.41 4.53 -9.87
C VAL A 202 16.97 4.86 -9.51
N ALA A 203 16.06 3.96 -9.82
CA ALA A 203 14.66 4.04 -9.44
C ALA A 203 14.40 3.33 -8.09
N ILE A 204 13.48 3.85 -7.29
CA ILE A 204 12.87 3.14 -6.17
C ILE A 204 11.50 2.64 -6.64
N LYS A 205 11.36 1.32 -6.70
CA LYS A 205 10.16 0.64 -7.16
C LYS A 205 9.45 -0.04 -5.99
N MET A 206 8.17 -0.36 -6.18
CA MET A 206 7.34 -1.04 -5.19
C MET A 206 6.71 -2.30 -5.77
N VAL A 207 6.76 -3.39 -4.99
CA VAL A 207 5.95 -4.57 -5.25
C VAL A 207 4.61 -4.39 -4.56
N GLN A 208 3.55 -4.48 -5.33
CA GLN A 208 2.18 -4.52 -4.86
C GLN A 208 1.77 -6.00 -4.76
N GLY A 209 2.25 -6.67 -3.71
CA GLY A 209 2.22 -8.12 -3.66
C GLY A 209 0.84 -8.71 -3.47
N SER A 210 0.49 -9.67 -4.32
CA SER A 210 -0.61 -10.61 -4.10
C SER A 210 -0.17 -11.88 -3.36
N LYS A 211 1.13 -12.20 -3.34
CA LYS A 211 1.66 -13.42 -2.72
C LYS A 211 2.05 -13.24 -1.26
N ILE A 212 2.46 -12.04 -0.89
CA ILE A 212 2.84 -11.70 0.48
C ILE A 212 1.96 -10.53 0.95
N LYS A 213 1.37 -10.66 2.15
CA LYS A 213 0.63 -9.57 2.81
C LYS A 213 1.59 -8.50 3.35
N ARG A 214 2.49 -8.02 2.50
CA ARG A 214 3.54 -7.06 2.84
C ARG A 214 3.83 -6.20 1.62
N ARG A 215 4.37 -5.02 1.84
CA ARG A 215 4.86 -4.14 0.79
C ARG A 215 6.36 -4.28 0.70
N VAL A 216 6.87 -4.25 -0.49
CA VAL A 216 8.32 -4.32 -0.73
C VAL A 216 8.71 -3.13 -1.58
N LEU A 217 9.60 -2.30 -1.05
CA LEU A 217 10.36 -1.34 -1.86
C LEU A 217 11.67 -2.00 -2.29
N PHE A 218 12.10 -1.71 -3.49
CA PHE A 218 13.43 -2.13 -3.97
C PHE A 218 14.02 -1.07 -4.88
N THR A 219 15.34 -1.02 -4.93
CA THR A 219 16.07 -0.21 -5.90
C THR A 219 16.12 -0.93 -7.24
N PHE A 220 16.26 -0.17 -8.32
CA PHE A 220 16.46 -0.69 -9.66
C PHE A 220 17.42 0.20 -10.42
N GLY A 221 18.54 -0.34 -10.85
CA GLY A 221 19.65 0.39 -11.45
C GLY A 221 20.84 0.60 -10.51
N LEU A 222 20.75 0.17 -9.26
CA LEU A 222 21.83 0.28 -8.30
C LEU A 222 23.01 -0.65 -8.68
N TYR A 223 22.71 -1.79 -9.33
CA TYR A 223 23.70 -2.76 -9.84
C TYR A 223 24.75 -2.13 -10.73
N ALA A 224 24.42 -1.04 -11.43
CA ALA A 224 25.35 -0.35 -12.31
C ALA A 224 26.36 0.56 -11.58
N LEU A 225 26.17 0.79 -10.27
CA LEU A 225 26.94 1.79 -9.52
C LEU A 225 28.05 1.20 -8.66
N GLN A 226 28.04 -0.10 -8.39
CA GLN A 226 29.06 -0.75 -7.57
C GLN A 226 29.34 -2.20 -7.95
N GLN A 227 30.48 -2.73 -7.47
CA GLN A 227 30.82 -4.16 -7.51
C GLN A 227 31.04 -4.69 -6.07
N PRO A 228 30.55 -5.89 -5.71
CA PRO A 228 29.66 -6.72 -6.52
C PRO A 228 28.32 -5.99 -6.80
N MET A 229 27.67 -6.37 -7.90
CA MET A 229 26.40 -5.76 -8.30
C MET A 229 25.27 -6.12 -7.33
N ILE A 230 24.55 -5.12 -6.82
CA ILE A 230 23.47 -5.32 -5.87
C ILE A 230 22.23 -4.50 -6.22
N GLU A 231 21.10 -4.96 -5.70
CA GLU A 231 19.90 -4.15 -5.47
C GLU A 231 19.49 -4.25 -4.00
N LEU A 232 18.96 -3.17 -3.45
CA LEU A 232 18.47 -3.13 -2.07
C LEU A 232 16.97 -3.37 -2.01
N CYS A 233 16.54 -4.20 -1.08
CA CYS A 233 15.15 -4.56 -0.87
C CYS A 233 14.73 -4.25 0.57
N LEU A 234 13.62 -3.55 0.74
CA LEU A 234 13.06 -3.17 2.04
C LEU A 234 11.62 -3.66 2.17
N VAL A 235 11.42 -4.65 3.03
CA VAL A 235 10.09 -5.19 3.33
C VAL A 235 9.41 -4.36 4.42
N LEU A 236 8.23 -3.87 4.11
CA LEU A 236 7.43 -3.00 4.98
C LEU A 236 6.17 -3.70 5.47
N PRO A 237 5.65 -3.30 6.66
CA PRO A 237 4.37 -3.79 7.14
C PRO A 237 3.23 -3.47 6.18
N GLU A 238 2.18 -4.29 6.19
CA GLU A 238 0.97 -4.10 5.38
C GLU A 238 0.29 -2.75 5.62
N TYR A 239 0.36 -2.23 6.85
CA TYR A 239 -0.22 -0.94 7.22
C TYR A 239 0.55 0.28 6.72
N TRP A 240 1.75 0.10 6.13
CA TRP A 240 2.54 1.22 5.61
C TRP A 240 1.89 1.80 4.36
N ASN A 241 1.42 3.04 4.45
CA ASN A 241 0.69 3.69 3.38
C ASN A 241 1.62 4.53 2.50
N PHE A 242 1.83 4.09 1.24
CA PHE A 242 2.58 4.84 0.23
C PHE A 242 1.73 5.80 -0.59
N TYR A 243 0.41 5.69 -0.54
CA TYR A 243 -0.47 6.51 -1.36
C TYR A 243 -0.74 7.87 -0.74
N ASN A 244 -0.57 8.00 0.55
CA ASN A 244 -0.64 9.28 1.26
C ASN A 244 0.73 9.62 1.86
N ILE A 245 1.69 9.89 0.97
CA ILE A 245 3.10 10.07 1.31
C ILE A 245 3.30 11.45 1.92
N LYS A 246 3.09 11.58 3.23
CA LYS A 246 3.43 12.79 4.00
C LYS A 246 4.09 12.40 5.33
N GLY A 247 5.09 13.19 5.74
CA GLY A 247 5.72 13.04 7.04
C GLY A 247 6.48 11.72 7.24
N ALA A 248 6.25 11.04 8.36
CA ALA A 248 6.96 9.81 8.75
C ALA A 248 6.81 8.64 7.75
N ASN A 249 5.75 8.62 6.94
CA ASN A 249 5.55 7.58 5.92
C ASN A 249 6.58 7.66 4.78
N LEU A 250 7.27 8.79 4.61
CA LEU A 250 8.35 8.96 3.64
C LEU A 250 9.68 8.35 4.10
N PHE A 251 9.82 8.01 5.37
CA PHE A 251 11.07 7.51 5.92
C PHE A 251 11.71 6.37 5.09
N PRO A 252 10.99 5.31 4.65
CA PRO A 252 11.60 4.24 3.87
C PRO A 252 12.18 4.71 2.54
N VAL A 253 11.49 5.62 1.87
CA VAL A 253 11.93 6.21 0.59
C VAL A 253 13.17 7.09 0.81
N HIS A 254 13.12 7.97 1.82
CA HIS A 254 14.27 8.81 2.17
C HIS A 254 15.47 7.97 2.59
N PHE A 255 15.25 6.89 3.33
CA PHE A 255 16.33 5.98 3.72
C PHE A 255 17.00 5.34 2.50
N LEU A 256 16.23 4.82 1.57
CA LEU A 256 16.76 4.26 0.31
C LEU A 256 17.49 5.32 -0.52
N LYS A 257 16.98 6.55 -0.58
CA LYS A 257 17.66 7.66 -1.27
C LYS A 257 19.03 7.96 -0.66
N GLU A 258 19.15 7.99 0.65
CA GLU A 258 20.43 8.18 1.33
C GLU A 258 21.38 6.99 1.11
N ALA A 259 20.88 5.77 1.06
CA ALA A 259 21.67 4.58 0.73
C ALA A 259 22.18 4.65 -0.73
N ILE A 260 21.34 5.05 -1.67
CA ILE A 260 21.74 5.28 -3.07
C ILE A 260 22.81 6.37 -3.13
N ALA A 261 22.61 7.51 -2.49
CA ALA A 261 23.57 8.62 -2.46
C ALA A 261 24.92 8.21 -1.84
N LEU A 262 24.89 7.33 -0.83
CA LEU A 262 26.09 6.76 -0.22
C LEU A 262 26.92 5.98 -1.25
N ILE A 263 26.26 5.12 -2.05
CA ILE A 263 26.92 4.35 -3.11
C ILE A 263 27.41 5.27 -4.22
N GLN A 264 26.61 6.25 -4.65
CA GLN A 264 27.00 7.26 -5.63
C GLN A 264 28.23 8.08 -5.20
N SER A 265 28.44 8.23 -3.88
CA SER A 265 29.64 8.87 -3.33
C SER A 265 30.90 7.99 -3.33
N GLY A 266 30.82 6.77 -3.85
CA GLY A 266 31.91 5.80 -3.93
C GLY A 266 32.08 4.89 -2.72
N LYS A 267 31.09 4.86 -1.78
CA LYS A 267 31.06 3.87 -0.72
C LYS A 267 30.25 2.65 -1.17
N SER A 268 30.76 1.46 -0.90
CA SER A 268 30.03 0.22 -1.20
C SER A 268 29.16 -0.21 0.00
N ILE A 269 28.06 -0.86 -0.31
CA ILE A 269 27.20 -1.57 0.63
C ILE A 269 27.27 -3.06 0.29
N LYS A 270 27.43 -3.90 1.32
CA LYS A 270 27.55 -5.35 1.14
C LYS A 270 26.84 -6.10 2.26
N GLU A 271 26.65 -7.40 2.07
CA GLU A 271 26.15 -8.27 3.12
C GLU A 271 27.00 -8.16 4.39
N GLY A 272 26.33 -8.15 5.54
CA GLY A 272 26.95 -8.00 6.85
C GLY A 272 27.08 -6.57 7.35
N ASP A 273 26.88 -5.57 6.49
CA ASP A 273 26.96 -4.17 6.88
C ASP A 273 25.78 -3.72 7.76
N TYR A 274 26.02 -2.66 8.53
CA TYR A 274 25.01 -1.97 9.34
C TYR A 274 24.85 -0.54 8.85
N LEU A 275 23.65 -0.16 8.47
CA LEU A 275 23.28 1.21 8.13
C LEU A 275 22.55 1.83 9.34
N LEU A 276 23.29 2.57 10.17
CA LEU A 276 22.79 3.06 11.45
C LEU A 276 22.21 4.46 11.33
N LEU A 277 21.08 4.70 12.00
CA LEU A 277 20.38 5.99 11.99
C LEU A 277 21.05 7.07 12.85
N ASP A 278 22.03 6.72 13.67
CA ASP A 278 22.84 7.67 14.43
C ASP A 278 24.13 8.09 13.70
N THR A 279 24.35 7.60 12.47
CA THR A 279 25.52 7.92 11.64
C THR A 279 25.15 8.60 10.33
N PRO A 280 25.99 9.52 9.81
CA PRO A 280 25.79 10.11 8.49
C PRO A 280 25.83 9.05 7.37
N PRO A 281 24.96 9.19 6.32
CA PRO A 281 24.02 10.29 6.07
C PRO A 281 22.66 10.13 6.77
N PHE A 282 22.40 9.00 7.42
CA PHE A 282 21.08 8.61 7.91
C PHE A 282 20.63 9.37 9.17
N ASN A 283 21.55 10.04 9.89
CA ASN A 283 21.28 10.76 11.13
C ASN A 283 20.44 12.04 10.95
N THR A 284 20.14 12.42 9.72
CA THR A 284 19.25 13.54 9.37
C THR A 284 17.80 13.11 9.21
N LEU A 285 17.54 11.78 9.14
CA LEU A 285 16.23 11.23 8.88
C LEU A 285 15.37 11.17 10.14
N THR A 286 14.11 11.55 10.02
CA THR A 286 13.11 11.32 11.07
C THR A 286 12.66 9.86 11.02
N ALA A 287 13.23 9.06 11.89
CA ALA A 287 12.98 7.63 11.93
C ALA A 287 11.81 7.27 12.87
N PRO A 288 11.16 6.13 12.63
CA PRO A 288 10.18 5.56 13.55
C PRO A 288 10.81 5.25 14.91
N GLU A 289 10.02 5.43 16.00
CA GLU A 289 10.48 5.16 17.36
C GLU A 289 10.97 3.72 17.55
N GLY A 290 12.13 3.56 18.17
CA GLY A 290 12.73 2.26 18.47
C GLY A 290 13.51 1.62 17.33
N LEU A 291 13.52 2.21 16.13
CA LEU A 291 14.36 1.77 15.02
C LEU A 291 15.77 2.36 15.19
N ALA A 292 16.81 1.51 15.16
CA ALA A 292 18.20 1.95 15.26
C ALA A 292 18.92 1.99 13.89
N GLY A 293 18.39 1.29 12.90
CA GLY A 293 18.97 1.16 11.57
C GLY A 293 18.60 -0.14 10.92
N PHE A 294 19.41 -0.54 9.95
CA PHE A 294 19.23 -1.77 9.20
C PHE A 294 20.52 -2.59 9.15
N TYR A 295 20.36 -3.89 9.23
CA TYR A 295 21.39 -4.87 8.92
C TYR A 295 21.19 -5.37 7.49
N ILE A 296 22.26 -5.50 6.73
CA ILE A 296 22.23 -5.94 5.33
C ILE A 296 22.42 -7.45 5.29
N SER A 297 21.49 -8.15 4.69
CA SER A 297 21.57 -9.60 4.54
C SER A 297 21.11 -10.02 3.15
N ASP A 298 21.83 -10.97 2.58
CA ASP A 298 21.32 -11.75 1.47
C ASP A 298 20.20 -12.65 1.99
N VAL A 299 18.99 -12.40 1.52
CA VAL A 299 17.82 -13.20 1.85
C VAL A 299 17.28 -13.80 0.57
N THR A 300 17.67 -15.05 0.32
CA THR A 300 17.06 -15.84 -0.73
C THR A 300 15.59 -16.07 -0.40
N TRP A 301 14.73 -15.62 -1.32
CA TRP A 301 13.27 -15.82 -1.24
C TRP A 301 12.96 -17.23 -1.76
N ASN A 302 12.39 -18.09 -0.92
CA ASN A 302 11.87 -19.43 -1.27
C ASN A 302 12.87 -20.56 -1.57
N LYS A 303 14.11 -20.55 -1.14
CA LYS A 303 14.86 -21.82 -1.11
C LYS A 303 14.30 -22.65 0.05
N THR A 304 13.66 -23.78 -0.25
CA THR A 304 13.38 -24.85 0.73
C THR A 304 14.68 -25.63 0.93
N GLN A 305 14.88 -26.17 2.13
CA GLN A 305 16.11 -26.95 2.45
C GLN A 305 16.37 -28.15 1.51
N GLU A 306 15.36 -28.56 0.74
CA GLU A 306 15.46 -29.66 -0.24
C GLU A 306 16.08 -29.21 -1.59
N GLU A 307 16.12 -27.90 -1.87
CA GLU A 307 16.68 -27.36 -3.14
C GLU A 307 18.18 -27.00 -3.02
N GLU A 308 18.75 -26.97 -1.81
CA GLU A 308 20.17 -26.68 -1.58
C GLU A 308 21.10 -27.89 -1.84
N GLU A 309 20.56 -29.11 -1.97
CA GLU A 309 21.40 -30.33 -2.10
C GLU A 309 21.69 -30.72 -3.58
N ASP A 310 20.99 -30.15 -4.57
CA ASP A 310 21.07 -30.56 -5.97
C ASP A 310 21.65 -29.50 -6.94
N GLU A 311 22.03 -28.31 -6.48
CA GLU A 311 22.71 -27.32 -7.33
C GLU A 311 24.23 -27.60 -7.36
N GLU A 312 24.75 -28.04 -8.51
CA GLU A 312 26.18 -27.93 -8.79
C GLU A 312 26.58 -26.46 -8.65
N PRO A 313 27.75 -26.14 -8.06
CA PRO A 313 28.20 -24.75 -7.93
C PRO A 313 28.27 -24.12 -9.32
N GLU A 314 27.33 -23.25 -9.63
CA GLU A 314 27.43 -22.38 -10.80
C GLU A 314 28.74 -21.59 -10.69
N GLU A 315 29.52 -21.57 -11.77
CA GLU A 315 30.70 -20.70 -11.83
C GLU A 315 30.26 -19.26 -11.52
N ASP A 316 30.85 -18.66 -10.45
CA ASP A 316 30.71 -17.25 -10.10
C ASP A 316 30.96 -16.41 -11.37
N THR A 317 29.91 -16.01 -12.04
CA THR A 317 30.01 -15.01 -13.09
C THR A 317 29.96 -13.65 -12.42
N ASP A 318 30.97 -12.81 -12.70
CA ASP A 318 31.06 -11.40 -12.22
C ASP A 318 29.82 -10.54 -12.58
N ASP A 319 28.84 -11.12 -13.25
CA ASP A 319 27.65 -10.48 -13.80
C ASP A 319 26.37 -10.77 -12.97
N GLU A 320 26.47 -11.44 -11.82
CA GLU A 320 25.31 -11.75 -10.97
C GLU A 320 24.90 -10.55 -10.10
N VAL A 321 23.62 -10.17 -10.14
CA VAL A 321 23.07 -9.13 -9.28
C VAL A 321 22.47 -9.74 -8.03
N THR A 322 23.03 -9.43 -6.86
CA THR A 322 22.54 -9.89 -5.57
C THR A 322 21.46 -8.93 -5.02
N ILE A 323 20.30 -9.44 -4.64
CA ILE A 323 19.26 -8.65 -3.97
C ILE A 323 19.46 -8.72 -2.47
N LEU A 324 19.94 -7.63 -1.88
CA LEU A 324 20.20 -7.52 -0.45
C LEU A 324 19.01 -6.94 0.31
N SER A 325 18.58 -7.61 1.36
CA SER A 325 17.49 -7.18 2.21
C SER A 325 17.95 -6.31 3.36
N LEU A 326 17.24 -5.21 3.57
CA LEU A 326 17.39 -4.31 4.70
C LEU A 326 16.58 -4.83 5.88
N ILE A 327 17.25 -5.41 6.88
CA ILE A 327 16.63 -5.99 8.07
C ILE A 327 16.64 -4.96 9.19
N PRO A 328 15.50 -4.55 9.73
CA PRO A 328 15.44 -3.56 10.80
C PRO A 328 16.08 -4.09 12.08
N ILE A 329 16.83 -3.22 12.77
CA ILE A 329 17.52 -3.54 14.02
C ILE A 329 17.12 -2.58 15.14
N LYS A 330 17.16 -3.08 16.39
CA LYS A 330 16.96 -2.30 17.61
C LYS A 330 18.28 -2.19 18.39
N LYS A 331 18.46 -1.04 19.04
CA LYS A 331 19.53 -0.86 20.03
C LYS A 331 19.16 -1.59 21.32
N THR A 332 20.05 -2.41 21.82
CA THR A 332 19.90 -3.14 23.09
C THR A 332 21.02 -2.73 24.05
N LYS A 333 20.94 -3.15 25.32
CA LYS A 333 22.03 -2.92 26.31
C LYS A 333 23.34 -3.60 25.91
N LYS A 334 23.29 -4.58 24.99
CA LYS A 334 24.45 -5.36 24.52
C LYS A 334 24.91 -4.96 23.10
N GLY A 335 24.41 -3.88 22.53
CA GLY A 335 24.67 -3.45 21.17
C GLY A 335 23.45 -3.63 20.24
N PHE A 336 23.71 -3.64 18.93
CA PHE A 336 22.66 -3.87 17.94
C PHE A 336 22.42 -5.38 17.81
N THR A 337 21.17 -5.79 17.79
CA THR A 337 20.79 -7.17 17.56
C THR A 337 20.02 -7.25 16.26
N PRO A 338 20.60 -7.76 15.18
CA PRO A 338 19.83 -8.10 13.98
C PRO A 338 18.80 -9.14 14.34
N LEU A 339 17.65 -9.09 13.68
CA LEU A 339 16.72 -10.20 13.73
C LEU A 339 17.38 -11.39 13.02
N ASP A 340 17.32 -12.58 13.65
CA ASP A 340 17.70 -13.84 13.03
C ASP A 340 17.05 -13.98 11.66
N LYS A 341 17.78 -14.51 10.64
CA LYS A 341 17.30 -14.64 9.26
C LYS A 341 15.93 -15.33 9.18
N GLU A 342 15.71 -16.41 9.93
CA GLU A 342 14.41 -17.11 10.01
C GLU A 342 13.33 -16.27 10.69
N LYS A 343 13.69 -15.55 11.75
CA LYS A 343 12.77 -14.65 12.45
C LYS A 343 12.46 -13.39 11.64
N ALA A 344 13.39 -12.93 10.83
CA ALA A 344 13.17 -11.83 9.88
C ALA A 344 12.20 -12.24 8.77
N ARG A 345 12.31 -13.48 8.26
CA ARG A 345 11.34 -14.05 7.30
C ARG A 345 9.92 -14.12 7.88
N ASN A 346 9.78 -14.56 9.14
CA ASN A 346 8.49 -14.92 9.75
C ASN A 346 7.87 -13.81 10.61
N ALA A 347 8.68 -12.93 11.19
CA ALA A 347 8.20 -11.95 12.16
C ALA A 347 8.00 -10.56 11.56
N GLY A 348 8.62 -10.29 10.41
CA GLY A 348 8.53 -8.99 9.78
C GLY A 348 8.59 -7.83 10.77
N TRP A 349 8.34 -6.68 10.29
CA TRP A 349 8.20 -5.44 11.07
C TRP A 349 7.11 -5.47 12.15
N ALA A 350 6.22 -6.48 12.14
CA ALA A 350 5.09 -6.61 13.07
C ALA A 350 5.48 -6.58 14.57
N LYS A 351 6.77 -6.77 14.89
CA LYS A 351 7.29 -6.66 16.27
C LYS A 351 8.01 -5.33 16.57
N LEU A 352 8.28 -4.53 15.54
CA LEU A 352 8.63 -3.14 15.70
C LEU A 352 7.31 -2.39 15.77
N THR A 353 6.83 -2.06 16.96
CA THR A 353 5.76 -1.09 17.14
C THR A 353 6.27 0.24 16.60
N LEU A 354 6.09 0.43 15.30
CA LEU A 354 6.23 1.73 14.69
C LEU A 354 4.93 2.46 15.02
N ASN A 355 4.96 3.30 16.05
CA ASN A 355 3.90 4.28 16.25
C ASN A 355 4.04 5.28 15.10
N VAL A 356 3.22 5.09 14.05
CA VAL A 356 3.06 6.04 12.95
C VAL A 356 1.90 6.96 13.26
#